data_f0136d389dc85c7f76804852a84706a0
#
_entry.id   f0136d389dc85c7f76804852a84706a0
#
_cell.length_a   1.000
_cell.length_b   1.000
_cell.length_c   1.000
_cell.angle_alpha   90.00
_cell.angle_beta   90.00
_cell.angle_gamma   90.00
#
_symmetry.space_group_name_H-M   'P 1'
#
loop_
_entity.id
_entity.type
_entity.pdbx_description
1 polymer ?
#
loop_
_entity_poly.entity_id
_entity_poly.type
_entity_poly.pdbx_seq_one_letter_code
_entity_poly.pdbx_strand_id
1 'polypeptide(L)'
;MQTNTRLVFLVEVAILGAIAFLLDLLTSYIGKMPQGGSISLAMVPVLIMGFRHGIKGGLLTGFLLGLLQTIMGYTTIVHPVQGFLDYFVAFTVVGAGGIFYKQVQNAINPLNKGRLIAYVAAAAFLGSLLRFAAHTIAGAVFFAEFAGDKPVLIYSAAYNASYMVPTFIICSIILVLMLTTSKSLILKRK
;
A
#
# COMPACT_ATOMS: atom_id res chain seq x y z
N MET A 1 14.77 -27.27 -16.70
CA MET A 1 15.13 -25.84 -16.66
C MET A 1 15.05 -25.37 -15.22
N GLN A 2 16.17 -25.05 -14.59
CA GLN A 2 16.14 -24.40 -13.26
C GLN A 2 15.63 -22.96 -13.42
N THR A 3 14.42 -22.71 -12.99
CA THR A 3 13.85 -21.35 -12.99
C THR A 3 14.68 -20.51 -12.03
N ASN A 4 15.30 -19.44 -12.54
CA ASN A 4 16.07 -18.53 -11.71
C ASN A 4 15.10 -17.83 -10.74
N THR A 5 15.09 -18.24 -9.48
CA THR A 5 14.17 -17.72 -8.45
C THR A 5 14.28 -16.22 -8.25
N ARG A 6 15.44 -15.61 -8.52
CA ARG A 6 15.64 -14.17 -8.48
C ARG A 6 14.92 -13.47 -9.62
N LEU A 7 14.98 -14.04 -10.83
CA LEU A 7 14.30 -13.48 -12.00
C LEU A 7 12.79 -13.50 -11.82
N VAL A 8 12.23 -14.62 -11.35
CA VAL A 8 10.79 -14.75 -11.06
C VAL A 8 10.36 -13.71 -10.02
N PHE A 9 11.12 -13.54 -8.94
CA PHE A 9 10.83 -12.53 -7.93
C PHE A 9 10.79 -11.11 -8.51
N LEU A 10 11.77 -10.73 -9.33
CA LEU A 10 11.83 -9.40 -9.95
C LEU A 10 10.68 -9.17 -10.94
N VAL A 11 10.32 -10.20 -11.72
CA VAL A 11 9.17 -10.15 -12.64
C VAL A 11 7.85 -9.97 -11.86
N GLU A 12 7.67 -10.70 -10.75
CA GLU A 12 6.49 -10.55 -9.90
C GLU A 12 6.42 -9.15 -9.25
N VAL A 13 7.55 -8.58 -8.80
CA VAL A 13 7.63 -7.19 -8.31
C VAL A 13 7.22 -6.21 -9.40
N ALA A 14 7.74 -6.39 -10.63
CA ALA A 14 7.44 -5.49 -11.75
C ALA A 14 5.95 -5.54 -12.13
N ILE A 15 5.39 -6.75 -12.26
CA ILE A 15 3.97 -6.93 -12.63
C ILE A 15 3.05 -6.36 -11.54
N LEU A 16 3.27 -6.72 -10.28
CA LEU A 16 2.40 -6.25 -9.19
C LEU A 16 2.60 -4.77 -8.89
N GLY A 17 3.80 -4.22 -9.10
CA GLY A 17 4.04 -2.77 -9.05
C GLY A 17 3.29 -2.00 -10.14
N ALA A 18 3.30 -2.52 -11.36
CA ALA A 18 2.52 -1.94 -12.47
C ALA A 18 1.01 -2.04 -12.22
N ILE A 19 0.52 -3.18 -11.72
CA ILE A 19 -0.89 -3.33 -11.35
C ILE A 19 -1.27 -2.36 -10.22
N ALA A 20 -0.41 -2.19 -9.22
CA ALA A 20 -0.62 -1.23 -8.13
C ALA A 20 -0.76 0.20 -8.67
N PHE A 21 0.12 0.59 -9.60
CA PHE A 21 0.06 1.89 -10.26
C PHE A 21 -1.25 2.08 -11.06
N LEU A 22 -1.66 1.09 -11.85
CA LEU A 22 -2.90 1.15 -12.62
C LEU A 22 -4.14 1.23 -11.72
N LEU A 23 -4.16 0.46 -10.63
CA LEU A 23 -5.24 0.52 -9.65
C LEU A 23 -5.30 1.88 -8.94
N ASP A 24 -4.15 2.46 -8.60
CA ASP A 24 -4.10 3.80 -8.01
C ASP A 24 -4.61 4.86 -8.98
N LEU A 25 -4.16 4.79 -10.23
CA LEU A 25 -4.61 5.68 -11.31
C LEU A 25 -6.13 5.62 -11.48
N LEU A 26 -6.69 4.42 -11.63
CA LEU A 26 -8.13 4.22 -11.83
C LEU A 26 -8.95 4.72 -10.63
N THR A 27 -8.52 4.41 -9.41
CA THR A 27 -9.25 4.82 -8.20
C THR A 27 -9.11 6.30 -7.90
N SER A 28 -8.00 6.94 -8.27
CA SER A 28 -7.83 8.38 -8.11
C SER A 28 -8.76 9.22 -8.99
N TYR A 29 -9.21 8.70 -10.14
CA TYR A 29 -10.25 9.38 -10.92
C TYR A 29 -11.60 9.47 -10.20
N ILE A 30 -11.90 8.53 -9.30
CA ILE A 30 -13.19 8.46 -8.60
C ILE A 30 -13.14 9.17 -7.25
N GLY A 31 -12.01 9.11 -6.56
CA GLY A 31 -11.87 9.52 -5.17
C GLY A 31 -10.71 10.48 -4.87
N LYS A 32 -10.33 11.35 -5.82
CA LYS A 32 -9.25 12.32 -5.61
C LYS A 32 -9.68 13.43 -4.63
N MET A 33 -8.81 13.67 -3.64
CA MET A 33 -9.01 14.74 -2.66
C MET A 33 -8.43 16.07 -3.16
N PRO A 34 -8.99 17.23 -2.74
CA PRO A 34 -8.61 18.55 -3.28
C PRO A 34 -7.11 18.90 -3.11
N GLN A 35 -6.51 18.54 -1.99
CA GLN A 35 -5.09 18.83 -1.68
C GLN A 35 -4.18 17.62 -1.95
N GLY A 36 -4.63 16.67 -2.77
CA GLY A 36 -3.93 15.42 -3.01
C GLY A 36 -4.41 14.29 -2.10
N GLY A 37 -3.97 13.07 -2.42
CA GLY A 37 -4.49 11.84 -1.80
C GLY A 37 -5.76 11.34 -2.49
N SER A 38 -6.04 10.06 -2.31
CA SER A 38 -7.22 9.40 -2.88
C SER A 38 -7.54 8.12 -2.12
N ILE A 39 -8.79 7.66 -2.23
CA ILE A 39 -9.14 6.29 -1.86
C ILE A 39 -8.53 5.38 -2.92
N SER A 40 -7.57 4.54 -2.54
CA SER A 40 -6.72 3.80 -3.48
C SER A 40 -6.69 2.31 -3.21
N LEU A 41 -6.73 1.51 -4.28
CA LEU A 41 -6.54 0.06 -4.22
C LEU A 41 -5.08 -0.38 -4.41
N ALA A 42 -4.14 0.55 -4.57
CA ALA A 42 -2.73 0.27 -4.80
C ALA A 42 -2.08 -0.57 -3.67
N MET A 43 -2.60 -0.49 -2.44
CA MET A 43 -2.08 -1.28 -1.32
C MET A 43 -2.32 -2.79 -1.51
N VAL A 44 -3.33 -3.21 -2.28
CA VAL A 44 -3.67 -4.62 -2.47
C VAL A 44 -2.51 -5.40 -3.13
N PRO A 45 -1.97 -5.01 -4.31
CA PRO A 45 -0.83 -5.73 -4.90
C PRO A 45 0.44 -5.65 -4.06
N VAL A 46 0.69 -4.52 -3.37
CA VAL A 46 1.85 -4.35 -2.48
C VAL A 46 1.79 -5.36 -1.33
N LEU A 47 0.62 -5.51 -0.69
CA LEU A 47 0.43 -6.48 0.39
C LEU A 47 0.42 -7.93 -0.10
N ILE A 48 -0.12 -8.22 -1.30
CA ILE A 48 -0.01 -9.55 -1.92
C ILE A 48 1.46 -9.94 -2.09
N MET A 49 2.31 -9.04 -2.60
CA MET A 49 3.76 -9.29 -2.68
C MET A 49 4.39 -9.46 -1.30
N GLY A 50 3.93 -8.68 -0.31
CA GLY A 50 4.31 -8.84 1.08
C GLY A 50 3.95 -10.24 1.63
N PHE A 51 2.75 -10.73 1.37
CA PHE A 51 2.31 -12.06 1.82
C PHE A 51 2.96 -13.22 1.05
N ARG A 52 3.45 -12.97 -0.17
CA ARG A 52 4.10 -13.99 -1.00
C ARG A 52 5.61 -14.09 -0.75
N HIS A 53 6.30 -12.97 -0.57
CA HIS A 53 7.77 -12.89 -0.48
C HIS A 53 8.28 -12.24 0.81
N GLY A 54 7.39 -11.98 1.76
CA GLY A 54 7.73 -11.29 3.00
C GLY A 54 7.97 -9.79 2.80
N ILE A 55 8.52 -9.16 3.82
CA ILE A 55 8.71 -7.71 3.87
C ILE A 55 9.49 -7.16 2.66
N LYS A 56 10.52 -7.88 2.18
CA LYS A 56 11.32 -7.45 1.02
C LYS A 56 10.47 -7.32 -0.25
N GLY A 57 9.57 -8.27 -0.49
CA GLY A 57 8.66 -8.22 -1.62
C GLY A 57 7.72 -7.02 -1.56
N GLY A 58 7.09 -6.81 -0.39
CA GLY A 58 6.21 -5.67 -0.18
C GLY A 58 6.92 -4.33 -0.34
N LEU A 59 8.09 -4.15 0.33
CA LEU A 59 8.84 -2.90 0.25
C LEU A 59 9.28 -2.57 -1.18
N LEU A 60 9.81 -3.54 -1.93
CA LEU A 60 10.24 -3.31 -3.31
C LEU A 60 9.06 -2.98 -4.24
N THR A 61 7.92 -3.65 -4.06
CA THR A 61 6.71 -3.35 -4.86
C THR A 61 6.16 -1.97 -4.54
N GLY A 62 6.12 -1.58 -3.26
CA GLY A 62 5.73 -0.23 -2.84
C GLY A 62 6.68 0.86 -3.34
N PHE A 63 7.99 0.61 -3.31
CA PHE A 63 8.99 1.52 -3.87
C PHE A 63 8.81 1.70 -5.38
N LEU A 64 8.61 0.59 -6.12
CA LEU A 64 8.37 0.64 -7.57
C LEU A 64 7.08 1.41 -7.90
N LEU A 65 6.03 1.22 -7.11
CA LEU A 65 4.80 2.01 -7.25
C LEU A 65 5.06 3.51 -7.10
N GLY A 66 5.76 3.94 -6.05
CA GLY A 66 6.13 5.34 -5.84
C GLY A 66 6.98 5.91 -6.99
N LEU A 67 7.91 5.11 -7.51
CA LEU A 67 8.74 5.46 -8.67
C LEU A 67 7.88 5.66 -9.93
N LEU A 68 6.98 4.72 -10.23
CA LEU A 68 6.09 4.81 -11.39
C LEU A 68 5.18 6.05 -11.31
N GLN A 69 4.60 6.34 -10.14
CA GLN A 69 3.79 7.54 -9.95
C GLN A 69 4.57 8.82 -10.23
N THR A 70 5.81 8.91 -9.74
CA THR A 70 6.65 10.09 -9.93
C THR A 70 7.05 10.27 -11.40
N ILE A 71 7.43 9.19 -12.10
CA ILE A 71 7.86 9.24 -13.51
C ILE A 71 6.69 9.56 -14.43
N MET A 72 5.51 8.98 -14.17
CA MET A 72 4.33 9.15 -15.03
C MET A 72 3.61 10.49 -14.83
N GLY A 73 4.04 11.32 -13.87
CA GLY A 73 3.55 12.69 -13.71
C GLY A 73 2.14 12.83 -13.13
N TYR A 74 1.58 11.78 -12.53
CA TYR A 74 0.26 11.83 -11.87
C TYR A 74 0.32 12.31 -10.43
N THR A 75 1.39 12.99 -10.07
CA THR A 75 1.70 13.41 -8.70
C THR A 75 1.48 14.91 -8.52
N THR A 76 1.07 15.30 -7.31
CA THR A 76 1.10 16.70 -6.89
C THR A 76 2.36 16.91 -6.06
N ILE A 77 3.43 17.45 -6.68
CA ILE A 77 4.71 17.70 -6.01
C ILE A 77 4.91 19.22 -5.93
N VAL A 78 4.84 19.75 -4.71
CA VAL A 78 5.08 21.17 -4.42
C VAL A 78 6.50 21.41 -3.91
N HIS A 79 7.16 20.37 -3.38
CA HIS A 79 8.52 20.40 -2.90
C HIS A 79 9.19 19.03 -3.04
N PRO A 80 10.49 18.91 -3.40
CA PRO A 80 11.14 17.62 -3.57
C PRO A 80 11.06 16.69 -2.35
N VAL A 81 11.20 17.23 -1.13
CA VAL A 81 11.10 16.44 0.11
C VAL A 81 9.67 15.95 0.33
N GLN A 82 8.65 16.77 0.04
CA GLN A 82 7.26 16.34 0.08
C GLN A 82 7.01 15.20 -0.91
N GLY A 83 7.46 15.35 -2.15
CA GLY A 83 7.34 14.31 -3.17
C GLY A 83 8.02 13.00 -2.75
N PHE A 84 9.20 13.07 -2.13
CA PHE A 84 9.87 11.90 -1.59
C PHE A 84 9.08 11.23 -0.47
N LEU A 85 8.54 11.98 0.48
CA LEU A 85 7.73 11.44 1.58
C LEU A 85 6.42 10.83 1.09
N ASP A 86 5.68 11.54 0.23
CA ASP A 86 4.34 11.15 -0.18
C ASP A 86 4.32 10.01 -1.21
N TYR A 87 5.35 9.87 -2.02
CA TYR A 87 5.37 8.83 -3.06
C TYR A 87 6.36 7.72 -2.73
N PHE A 88 7.62 8.01 -2.42
CA PHE A 88 8.58 6.94 -2.15
C PHE A 88 8.42 6.35 -0.75
N VAL A 89 8.43 7.18 0.29
CA VAL A 89 8.34 6.66 1.66
C VAL A 89 6.97 6.07 1.91
N ALA A 90 5.89 6.82 1.66
CA ALA A 90 4.53 6.42 1.99
C ALA A 90 4.11 5.09 1.35
N PHE A 91 4.44 4.87 0.06
CA PHE A 91 4.09 3.60 -0.59
C PHE A 91 5.05 2.45 -0.25
N THR A 92 6.33 2.74 -0.05
CA THR A 92 7.31 1.72 0.37
C THR A 92 6.93 1.10 1.72
N VAL A 93 6.59 1.94 2.71
CA VAL A 93 6.29 1.46 4.07
C VAL A 93 5.02 0.62 4.17
N VAL A 94 4.10 0.70 3.17
CA VAL A 94 2.96 -0.24 3.08
C VAL A 94 3.46 -1.69 3.06
N GLY A 95 4.59 -1.94 2.41
CA GLY A 95 5.22 -3.26 2.34
C GLY A 95 5.64 -3.83 3.68
N ALA A 96 5.72 -3.02 4.75
CA ALA A 96 5.98 -3.50 6.11
C ALA A 96 4.91 -4.49 6.60
N GLY A 97 3.67 -4.43 6.06
CA GLY A 97 2.65 -5.44 6.29
C GLY A 97 3.10 -6.87 5.93
N GLY A 98 4.12 -7.01 5.09
CA GLY A 98 4.77 -8.29 4.77
C GLY A 98 5.45 -8.99 5.96
N ILE A 99 5.57 -8.35 7.13
CA ILE A 99 6.03 -9.01 8.37
C ILE A 99 5.10 -10.17 8.77
N PHE A 100 3.82 -10.07 8.40
CA PHE A 100 2.80 -11.08 8.69
C PHE A 100 2.74 -12.23 7.65
N TYR A 101 3.70 -12.32 6.71
CA TYR A 101 3.61 -13.28 5.60
C TYR A 101 3.47 -14.74 6.05
N LYS A 102 4.22 -15.18 7.07
CA LYS A 102 4.14 -16.55 7.58
C LYS A 102 2.77 -16.84 8.20
N GLN A 103 2.26 -15.92 9.00
CA GLN A 103 0.96 -16.04 9.66
C GLN A 103 -0.18 -16.11 8.64
N VAL A 104 -0.14 -15.25 7.59
CA VAL A 104 -1.13 -15.26 6.51
C VAL A 104 -1.03 -16.56 5.71
N GLN A 105 0.15 -17.02 5.33
CA GLN A 105 0.34 -18.30 4.60
C GLN A 105 -0.13 -19.50 5.42
N ASN A 106 0.17 -19.55 6.73
CA ASN A 106 -0.28 -20.61 7.62
C ASN A 106 -1.81 -20.57 7.84
N ALA A 107 -2.43 -19.39 7.81
CA ALA A 107 -3.89 -19.26 7.93
C ALA A 107 -4.65 -19.70 6.67
N ILE A 108 -3.97 -19.73 5.52
CA ILE A 108 -4.55 -20.18 4.24
C ILE A 108 -4.45 -21.70 4.07
N ASN A 109 -3.43 -22.34 4.59
CA ASN A 109 -3.19 -23.76 4.37
C ASN A 109 -2.81 -24.52 5.66
N PRO A 110 -3.82 -25.19 6.33
CA PRO A 110 -5.25 -25.23 5.99
C PRO A 110 -5.99 -23.90 6.22
N LEU A 111 -7.08 -23.69 5.48
CA LEU A 111 -7.81 -22.42 5.56
C LEU A 111 -8.49 -22.25 6.94
N ASN A 112 -8.03 -21.25 7.68
CA ASN A 112 -8.68 -20.74 8.88
C ASN A 112 -9.10 -19.30 8.64
N LYS A 113 -10.38 -19.08 8.31
CA LYS A 113 -10.91 -17.76 7.94
C LYS A 113 -10.72 -16.72 9.04
N GLY A 114 -10.94 -17.06 10.32
CA GLY A 114 -10.78 -16.12 11.43
C GLY A 114 -9.33 -15.62 11.56
N ARG A 115 -8.35 -16.52 11.53
CA ARG A 115 -6.92 -16.16 11.56
C ARG A 115 -6.50 -15.38 10.32
N LEU A 116 -7.02 -15.77 9.14
CA LEU A 116 -6.72 -15.05 7.90
C LEU A 116 -7.20 -13.60 7.98
N ILE A 117 -8.45 -13.36 8.38
CA ILE A 117 -9.00 -12.01 8.55
C ILE A 117 -8.16 -11.21 9.54
N ALA A 118 -7.84 -11.78 10.70
CA ALA A 118 -7.06 -11.09 11.73
C ALA A 118 -5.67 -10.68 11.23
N TYR A 119 -4.92 -11.59 10.58
CA TYR A 119 -3.58 -11.28 10.11
C TYR A 119 -3.55 -10.37 8.88
N VAL A 120 -4.50 -10.50 7.97
CA VAL A 120 -4.64 -9.58 6.82
C VAL A 120 -4.99 -8.17 7.31
N ALA A 121 -5.95 -8.06 8.24
CA ALA A 121 -6.30 -6.77 8.82
C ALA A 121 -5.13 -6.14 9.59
N ALA A 122 -4.39 -6.92 10.38
CA ALA A 122 -3.19 -6.43 11.09
C ALA A 122 -2.10 -5.94 10.12
N ALA A 123 -1.86 -6.68 9.03
CA ALA A 123 -0.89 -6.29 8.01
C ALA A 123 -1.30 -5.02 7.26
N ALA A 124 -2.58 -4.95 6.86
CA ALA A 124 -3.13 -3.77 6.19
C ALA A 124 -3.15 -2.56 7.13
N PHE A 125 -3.48 -2.76 8.41
CA PHE A 125 -3.44 -1.70 9.41
C PHE A 125 -2.03 -1.15 9.60
N LEU A 126 -1.03 -2.02 9.77
CA LEU A 126 0.37 -1.59 9.92
C LEU A 126 0.84 -0.79 8.69
N GLY A 127 0.60 -1.30 7.48
CA GLY A 127 0.95 -0.61 6.25
C GLY A 127 0.23 0.73 6.10
N SER A 128 -1.08 0.77 6.41
CA SER A 128 -1.88 2.00 6.37
C SER A 128 -1.42 3.01 7.42
N LEU A 129 -1.11 2.57 8.63
CA LEU A 129 -0.65 3.45 9.72
C LEU A 129 0.68 4.12 9.39
N LEU A 130 1.65 3.36 8.86
CA LEU A 130 2.94 3.92 8.45
C LEU A 130 2.78 4.90 7.28
N ARG A 131 1.96 4.55 6.30
CA ARG A 131 1.63 5.44 5.18
C ARG A 131 0.91 6.70 5.67
N PHE A 132 -0.06 6.56 6.56
CA PHE A 132 -0.76 7.68 7.19
C PHE A 132 0.19 8.61 7.92
N ALA A 133 1.16 8.08 8.68
CA ALA A 133 2.17 8.88 9.36
C ALA A 133 3.01 9.69 8.37
N ALA A 134 3.48 9.07 7.27
CA ALA A 134 4.24 9.75 6.23
C ALA A 134 3.45 10.91 5.60
N HIS A 135 2.20 10.66 5.17
CA HIS A 135 1.35 11.69 4.60
C HIS A 135 0.97 12.79 5.61
N THR A 136 0.75 12.44 6.88
CA THR A 136 0.42 13.43 7.93
C THR A 136 1.60 14.35 8.20
N ILE A 137 2.83 13.81 8.24
CA ILE A 137 4.04 14.63 8.39
C ILE A 137 4.23 15.53 7.16
N ALA A 138 4.12 14.98 5.95
CA ALA A 138 4.23 15.78 4.73
C ALA A 138 3.15 16.88 4.67
N GLY A 139 1.91 16.54 4.99
CA GLY A 139 0.80 17.50 5.03
C GLY A 139 1.00 18.60 6.06
N ALA A 140 1.48 18.27 7.25
CA ALA A 140 1.74 19.25 8.30
C ALA A 140 2.89 20.22 7.95
N VAL A 141 3.88 19.76 7.19
CA VAL A 141 5.05 20.58 6.84
C VAL A 141 4.80 21.41 5.58
N PHE A 142 4.22 20.82 4.53
CA PHE A 142 4.16 21.42 3.20
C PHE A 142 2.78 21.97 2.80
N PHE A 143 1.73 21.66 3.56
CA PHE A 143 0.35 22.08 3.31
C PHE A 143 -0.28 22.75 4.53
N ALA A 144 0.55 23.33 5.41
CA ALA A 144 0.12 23.98 6.66
C ALA A 144 -0.85 25.14 6.42
N GLU A 145 -0.74 25.85 5.30
CA GLU A 145 -1.61 26.98 4.93
C GLU A 145 -3.09 26.61 4.83
N PHE A 146 -3.40 25.36 4.50
CA PHE A 146 -4.78 24.88 4.41
C PHE A 146 -5.43 24.62 5.78
N ALA A 147 -4.66 24.64 6.86
CA ALA A 147 -5.20 24.46 8.21
C ALA A 147 -6.00 25.67 8.71
N GLY A 148 -5.71 26.89 8.16
CA GLY A 148 -6.27 28.12 8.67
C GLY A 148 -5.96 28.30 10.17
N ASP A 149 -6.98 28.54 10.98
CA ASP A 149 -6.86 28.73 12.44
C ASP A 149 -6.75 27.40 13.22
N LYS A 150 -6.80 26.24 12.55
CA LYS A 150 -6.74 24.93 13.22
C LYS A 150 -5.30 24.52 13.50
N PRO A 151 -5.04 23.74 14.58
CA PRO A 151 -3.72 23.13 14.78
C PRO A 151 -3.32 22.28 13.58
N VAL A 152 -2.22 22.64 12.93
CA VAL A 152 -1.77 22.10 11.63
C VAL A 152 -1.70 20.57 11.63
N LEU A 153 -1.14 19.97 12.67
CA LEU A 153 -1.00 18.50 12.78
C LEU A 153 -2.38 17.82 12.86
N ILE A 154 -3.31 18.38 13.61
CA ILE A 154 -4.68 17.84 13.75
C ILE A 154 -5.41 17.94 12.42
N TYR A 155 -5.29 19.07 11.72
CA TYR A 155 -5.86 19.26 10.39
C TYR A 155 -5.31 18.23 9.41
N SER A 156 -3.98 18.09 9.31
CA SER A 156 -3.33 17.14 8.42
C SER A 156 -3.73 15.68 8.74
N ALA A 157 -3.77 15.31 10.02
CA ALA A 157 -4.21 13.98 10.44
C ALA A 157 -5.68 13.71 10.05
N ALA A 158 -6.59 14.65 10.32
CA ALA A 158 -8.00 14.51 9.97
C ALA A 158 -8.20 14.41 8.46
N TYR A 159 -7.50 15.25 7.68
CA TYR A 159 -7.52 15.21 6.22
C TYR A 159 -7.05 13.85 5.68
N ASN A 160 -5.89 13.38 6.12
CA ASN A 160 -5.37 12.10 5.65
C ASN A 160 -6.21 10.90 6.13
N ALA A 161 -6.78 10.95 7.34
CA ALA A 161 -7.68 9.91 7.83
C ALA A 161 -8.93 9.76 6.96
N SER A 162 -9.45 10.84 6.38
CA SER A 162 -10.69 10.86 5.61
C SER A 162 -10.66 9.92 4.39
N TYR A 163 -9.50 9.72 3.76
CA TYR A 163 -9.34 8.79 2.64
C TYR A 163 -8.56 7.52 3.03
N MET A 164 -7.67 7.59 4.01
CA MET A 164 -6.87 6.43 4.44
C MET A 164 -7.68 5.38 5.21
N VAL A 165 -8.65 5.81 6.02
CA VAL A 165 -9.54 4.87 6.75
C VAL A 165 -10.41 4.08 5.77
N PRO A 166 -11.15 4.69 4.82
CA PRO A 166 -11.83 3.94 3.76
C PRO A 166 -10.90 3.03 2.95
N THR A 167 -9.71 3.53 2.57
CA THR A 167 -8.70 2.73 1.85
C THR A 167 -8.32 1.47 2.62
N PHE A 168 -8.01 1.59 3.92
CA PHE A 168 -7.69 0.45 4.78
C PHE A 168 -8.81 -0.59 4.81
N ILE A 169 -10.06 -0.15 5.01
CA ILE A 169 -11.22 -1.04 5.09
C ILE A 169 -11.42 -1.79 3.77
N ILE A 170 -11.46 -1.05 2.66
CA ILE A 170 -11.71 -1.62 1.33
C ILE A 170 -10.59 -2.59 0.94
N CYS A 171 -9.31 -2.20 1.11
CA CYS A 171 -8.18 -3.07 0.80
C CYS A 171 -8.17 -4.34 1.66
N SER A 172 -8.52 -4.24 2.95
CA SER A 172 -8.61 -5.41 3.84
C SER A 172 -9.68 -6.39 3.38
N ILE A 173 -10.87 -5.91 3.02
CA ILE A 173 -11.96 -6.73 2.51
C ILE A 173 -11.54 -7.43 1.20
N ILE A 174 -11.00 -6.67 0.25
CA ILE A 174 -10.58 -7.22 -1.04
C ILE A 174 -9.48 -8.27 -0.86
N LEU A 175 -8.49 -8.02 -0.01
CA LEU A 175 -7.43 -8.99 0.27
C LEU A 175 -7.98 -10.29 0.87
N VAL A 176 -8.88 -10.21 1.85
CA VAL A 176 -9.50 -11.40 2.43
C VAL A 176 -10.29 -12.18 1.38
N LEU A 177 -11.10 -11.51 0.56
CA LEU A 177 -11.87 -12.15 -0.52
C LEU A 177 -10.94 -12.82 -1.55
N MET A 178 -9.92 -12.12 -2.02
CA MET A 178 -8.96 -12.66 -2.98
C MET A 178 -8.20 -13.88 -2.44
N LEU A 179 -7.75 -13.82 -1.19
CA LEU A 179 -6.97 -14.89 -0.59
C LEU A 179 -7.81 -16.10 -0.18
N THR A 180 -9.08 -15.92 0.14
CA THR A 180 -10.00 -17.05 0.39
C THR A 180 -10.37 -17.79 -0.88
N THR A 181 -10.46 -17.09 -2.02
CA THR A 181 -10.81 -17.69 -3.32
C THR A 181 -9.60 -18.22 -4.07
N SER A 182 -8.43 -17.57 -3.96
CA SER A 182 -7.24 -17.92 -4.75
C SER A 182 -5.98 -17.98 -3.89
N LYS A 183 -5.75 -19.14 -3.28
CA LYS A 183 -4.55 -19.41 -2.45
C LYS A 183 -3.24 -19.28 -3.24
N SER A 184 -3.26 -19.53 -4.55
CA SER A 184 -2.08 -19.48 -5.43
C SER A 184 -1.48 -18.07 -5.56
N LEU A 185 -2.22 -17.03 -5.18
CA LEU A 185 -1.70 -15.66 -5.19
C LEU A 185 -0.47 -15.50 -4.28
N ILE A 186 -0.45 -16.20 -3.14
CA ILE A 186 0.64 -16.08 -2.17
C ILE A 186 1.40 -17.38 -1.91
N LEU A 187 0.81 -18.54 -2.20
CA LEU A 187 1.52 -19.82 -2.08
C LEU A 187 2.31 -20.08 -3.37
N LYS A 188 3.61 -20.36 -3.22
CA LYS A 188 4.45 -20.78 -4.35
C LYS A 188 4.00 -22.16 -4.81
N ARG A 189 3.85 -22.34 -6.13
CA ARG A 189 3.75 -23.69 -6.71
C ARG A 189 5.04 -24.43 -6.39
N LYS A 190 4.90 -25.61 -5.78
CA LYS A 190 6.03 -26.55 -5.59
C LYS A 190 6.48 -27.08 -6.94
#